data_f653cd2fa060663ea2d95f5083178ed7
#
_entry.id   f653cd2fa060663ea2d95f5083178ed7
#
_cell.length_a   1.000
_cell.length_b   1.000
_cell.length_c   1.000
_cell.angle_alpha   90.00
_cell.angle_beta   90.00
_cell.angle_gamma   90.00
#
_symmetry.space_group_name_H-M   'P 1'
#
loop_
_entity.id
_entity.type
_entity.pdbx_description
1 polymer ?
#
loop_
_entity_poly.entity_id
_entity_poly.type
_entity_poly.pdbx_seq_one_letter_code
_entity_poly.pdbx_strand_id
1 'polypeptide(L)'
;MGNHLGIDVGATPEQILSKLDDDRVKDEDVQHDGRHAHDHDYVTRVRDIGADTPARYNADPDRLFESSGCAGKLAVFAVRLDTFPAEKKQQVFYIGTNQPDVLTEIRRHILGEFTHLPVAGEYMHRDIYDIAERYGKDTFLMIDKLGTDKMPF
;
A
#
# COMPACT_ATOMS: atom_id res chain seq x y z
N MET A 1 19.41 -3.83 -16.80
CA MET A 1 17.99 -3.68 -16.39
C MET A 1 17.45 -5.06 -16.06
N GLY A 2 16.78 -5.23 -14.92
CA GLY A 2 16.12 -6.47 -14.52
C GLY A 2 14.60 -6.34 -14.68
N ASN A 3 13.95 -7.41 -15.09
CA ASN A 3 12.51 -7.50 -15.10
C ASN A 3 12.05 -8.39 -13.93
N HIS A 4 11.36 -7.79 -12.98
CA HIS A 4 10.79 -8.45 -11.79
C HIS A 4 9.28 -8.23 -11.68
N LEU A 5 8.63 -7.91 -12.81
CA LEU A 5 7.19 -7.62 -12.83
C LEU A 5 6.31 -8.89 -12.80
N GLY A 6 6.90 -10.08 -12.98
CA GLY A 6 6.13 -11.29 -13.21
C GLY A 6 5.33 -11.26 -14.53
N ILE A 7 5.83 -10.51 -15.51
CA ILE A 7 5.25 -10.33 -16.84
C ILE A 7 6.34 -10.52 -17.89
N ASP A 8 6.04 -11.23 -18.95
CA ASP A 8 6.94 -11.34 -20.10
C ASP A 8 6.87 -10.06 -20.93
N VAL A 9 7.85 -9.21 -20.74
CA VAL A 9 8.01 -7.92 -21.44
C VAL A 9 9.19 -7.91 -22.40
N GLY A 10 9.86 -9.05 -22.57
CA GLY A 10 11.07 -9.18 -23.41
C GLY A 10 12.36 -9.24 -22.58
N ALA A 11 13.48 -9.51 -23.27
CA ALA A 11 14.78 -9.76 -22.68
C ALA A 11 15.72 -8.54 -22.68
N THR A 12 15.54 -7.59 -23.60
CA THR A 12 16.39 -6.40 -23.67
C THR A 12 15.69 -5.17 -23.11
N PRO A 13 16.44 -4.17 -22.62
CA PRO A 13 15.85 -2.92 -22.13
C PRO A 13 14.91 -2.26 -23.14
N GLU A 14 15.27 -2.27 -24.41
CA GLU A 14 14.50 -1.66 -25.50
C GLU A 14 13.17 -2.39 -25.70
N GLN A 15 13.18 -3.72 -25.67
CA GLN A 15 11.96 -4.53 -25.78
C GLN A 15 11.02 -4.28 -24.60
N ILE A 16 11.58 -4.26 -23.39
CA ILE A 16 10.83 -4.01 -22.15
C ILE A 16 10.16 -2.64 -22.21
N LEU A 17 10.94 -1.59 -22.49
CA LEU A 17 10.41 -0.23 -22.54
C LEU A 17 9.37 -0.06 -23.66
N SER A 18 9.65 -0.58 -24.86
CA SER A 18 8.69 -0.50 -25.97
C SER A 18 7.37 -1.20 -25.65
N LYS A 19 7.42 -2.40 -25.04
CA LYS A 19 6.20 -3.14 -24.70
C LYS A 19 5.36 -2.44 -23.64
N LEU A 20 6.00 -1.82 -22.65
CA LEU A 20 5.34 -1.03 -21.61
C LEU A 20 4.77 0.30 -22.15
N ASP A 21 5.55 0.99 -22.99
CA ASP A 21 5.17 2.30 -23.53
C ASP A 21 4.00 2.19 -24.53
N ASP A 22 3.96 1.12 -25.30
CA ASP A 22 2.92 0.85 -26.27
C ASP A 22 1.63 0.24 -25.66
N ASP A 23 1.56 0.08 -24.33
CA ASP A 23 0.43 -0.57 -23.63
C ASP A 23 0.06 -1.95 -24.21
N ARG A 24 1.07 -2.73 -24.59
CA ARG A 24 0.89 -4.04 -25.25
C ARG A 24 1.00 -5.23 -24.31
N VAL A 25 0.92 -4.98 -23.00
CA VAL A 25 0.90 -6.06 -22.01
C VAL A 25 -0.50 -6.69 -21.96
N LYS A 26 -0.55 -8.01 -22.08
CA LYS A 26 -1.79 -8.79 -22.09
C LYS A 26 -1.77 -9.83 -20.98
N ASP A 27 -2.93 -10.41 -20.69
CA ASP A 27 -3.07 -11.46 -19.68
C ASP A 27 -2.18 -12.67 -19.97
N GLU A 28 -1.95 -13.00 -21.25
CA GLU A 28 -1.05 -14.08 -21.67
C GLU A 28 0.42 -13.84 -21.37
N ASP A 29 0.80 -12.59 -21.14
CA ASP A 29 2.17 -12.22 -20.75
C ASP A 29 2.45 -12.43 -19.27
N VAL A 30 1.44 -12.68 -18.47
CA VAL A 30 1.57 -12.89 -17.01
C VAL A 30 2.25 -14.23 -16.75
N GLN A 31 3.36 -14.19 -16.03
CA GLN A 31 4.08 -15.40 -15.64
C GLN A 31 3.40 -16.05 -14.44
N HIS A 32 3.20 -17.36 -14.52
CA HIS A 32 2.60 -18.16 -13.45
C HIS A 32 3.68 -18.96 -12.70
N ASP A 33 4.69 -18.24 -12.19
CA ASP A 33 5.83 -18.81 -11.45
C ASP A 33 5.56 -19.02 -9.95
N GLY A 34 4.33 -18.78 -9.52
CA GLY A 34 3.90 -18.88 -8.12
C GLY A 34 4.05 -17.60 -7.33
N ARG A 35 4.80 -16.60 -7.82
CA ARG A 35 4.89 -15.29 -7.17
C ARG A 35 3.76 -14.38 -7.62
N HIS A 36 3.19 -13.67 -6.67
CA HIS A 36 2.03 -12.82 -6.90
C HIS A 36 2.33 -11.36 -6.51
N ALA A 37 1.80 -10.42 -7.30
CA ALA A 37 1.77 -9.01 -6.89
C ALA A 37 0.80 -8.82 -5.71
N HIS A 38 -0.26 -9.63 -5.68
CA HIS A 38 -1.29 -9.59 -4.65
C HIS A 38 -1.03 -10.63 -3.55
N ASP A 39 -1.32 -10.24 -2.31
CA ASP A 39 -1.30 -11.14 -1.15
C ASP A 39 -2.73 -11.58 -0.80
N HIS A 40 -3.16 -12.70 -1.37
CA HIS A 40 -4.49 -13.25 -1.14
C HIS A 40 -4.74 -13.70 0.30
N ASP A 41 -3.69 -14.04 1.04
CA ASP A 41 -3.78 -14.56 2.40
C ASP A 41 -3.70 -13.47 3.47
N TYR A 42 -3.38 -12.24 3.07
CA TYR A 42 -3.18 -11.14 4.02
C TYR A 42 -4.40 -10.90 4.90
N VAL A 43 -5.61 -10.93 4.35
CA VAL A 43 -6.84 -10.72 5.10
C VAL A 43 -7.04 -11.74 6.19
N THR A 44 -6.64 -12.99 5.95
CA THR A 44 -6.69 -14.06 6.95
C THR A 44 -5.59 -13.89 8.00
N ARG A 45 -4.36 -13.65 7.54
CA ARG A 45 -3.21 -13.52 8.45
C ARG A 45 -3.30 -12.31 9.37
N VAL A 46 -3.79 -11.16 8.88
CA VAL A 46 -3.91 -9.95 9.70
C VAL A 46 -4.94 -10.08 10.81
N ARG A 47 -5.88 -11.02 10.67
CA ARG A 47 -6.91 -11.32 11.69
C ARG A 47 -6.39 -12.20 12.83
N ASP A 48 -5.29 -12.90 12.64
CA ASP A 48 -4.61 -13.63 13.70
C ASP A 48 -3.86 -12.64 14.60
N ILE A 49 -4.63 -12.01 15.49
CA ILE A 49 -4.13 -10.98 16.41
C ILE A 49 -3.18 -11.51 17.47
N GLY A 50 -3.04 -12.82 17.57
CA GLY A 50 -2.15 -13.53 18.51
C GLY A 50 -0.90 -14.11 17.85
N ALA A 51 -0.75 -13.98 16.52
CA ALA A 51 0.39 -14.52 15.81
C ALA A 51 1.72 -13.90 16.25
N ASP A 52 2.75 -14.72 16.38
CA ASP A 52 4.11 -14.29 16.70
C ASP A 52 4.86 -13.71 15.49
N THR A 53 4.29 -13.87 14.29
CA THR A 53 4.88 -13.41 13.03
C THR A 53 4.07 -12.26 12.44
N PRO A 54 4.70 -11.32 11.74
CA PRO A 54 3.97 -10.26 11.06
C PRO A 54 3.09 -10.83 9.93
N ALA A 55 1.91 -10.24 9.74
CA ALA A 55 1.01 -10.63 8.65
C ALA A 55 1.61 -10.32 7.26
N ARG A 56 2.52 -9.34 7.19
CA ARG A 56 3.23 -8.94 5.98
C ARG A 56 4.62 -8.45 6.33
N TYR A 57 5.61 -8.73 5.48
CA TYR A 57 6.99 -8.27 5.64
C TYR A 57 7.64 -8.01 4.27
N ASN A 58 8.68 -7.17 4.27
CA ASN A 58 9.47 -6.92 3.08
C ASN A 58 10.32 -8.15 2.69
N ALA A 59 10.66 -8.25 1.41
CA ALA A 59 11.46 -9.34 0.86
C ALA A 59 10.81 -10.74 1.04
N ASP A 60 9.49 -10.80 1.05
CA ASP A 60 8.75 -12.06 1.02
C ASP A 60 9.02 -12.78 -0.31
N PRO A 61 9.67 -13.97 -0.30
CA PRO A 61 10.04 -14.67 -1.54
C PRO A 61 8.83 -15.13 -2.36
N ASP A 62 7.65 -15.23 -1.76
CA ASP A 62 6.42 -15.64 -2.42
C ASP A 62 5.71 -14.46 -3.11
N ARG A 63 6.31 -13.28 -3.07
CA ARG A 63 5.74 -12.04 -3.62
C ARG A 63 6.71 -11.35 -4.58
N LEU A 64 6.20 -10.39 -5.33
CA LEU A 64 7.03 -9.49 -6.13
C LEU A 64 7.54 -8.36 -5.23
N PHE A 65 8.72 -8.51 -4.69
CA PHE A 65 9.25 -7.64 -3.62
C PHE A 65 10.48 -6.81 -4.02
N GLU A 66 11.07 -7.03 -5.17
CA GLU A 66 12.42 -6.56 -5.51
C GLU A 66 12.56 -5.02 -5.45
N SER A 67 11.47 -4.28 -5.59
CA SER A 67 11.46 -2.83 -5.40
C SER A 67 11.28 -2.39 -3.95
N SER A 68 10.93 -3.32 -3.05
CA SER A 68 10.70 -3.03 -1.64
C SER A 68 11.99 -3.09 -0.84
N GLY A 69 12.23 -2.12 0.06
CA GLY A 69 13.37 -2.13 0.96
C GLY A 69 14.73 -2.04 0.27
N CYS A 70 14.80 -1.53 -0.95
CA CYS A 70 16.04 -1.42 -1.73
C CYS A 70 16.99 -0.31 -1.23
N ALA A 71 16.59 0.48 -0.25
CA ALA A 71 17.35 1.59 0.33
C ALA A 71 17.90 2.58 -0.71
N GLY A 72 17.12 2.84 -1.76
CA GLY A 72 17.51 3.77 -2.83
C GLY A 72 18.59 3.25 -3.79
N LYS A 73 18.91 1.96 -3.76
CA LYS A 73 19.95 1.37 -4.64
C LYS A 73 19.41 0.92 -6.00
N LEU A 74 18.12 1.07 -6.25
CA LEU A 74 17.46 0.75 -7.51
C LEU A 74 16.85 2.00 -8.13
N ALA A 75 16.91 2.08 -9.46
CA ALA A 75 16.05 2.96 -10.24
C ALA A 75 14.86 2.12 -10.74
N VAL A 76 13.66 2.46 -10.31
CA VAL A 76 12.44 1.76 -10.68
C VAL A 76 11.77 2.51 -11.83
N PHE A 77 11.59 1.86 -12.98
CA PHE A 77 10.98 2.44 -14.18
C PHE A 77 9.49 2.09 -14.31
N ALA A 78 9.10 0.92 -13.82
CA ALA A 78 7.71 0.49 -13.82
C ALA A 78 7.44 -0.38 -12.60
N VAL A 79 6.22 -0.32 -12.08
CA VAL A 79 5.71 -1.19 -11.00
C VAL A 79 4.40 -1.83 -11.45
N ARG A 80 4.19 -3.05 -11.03
CA ARG A 80 2.90 -3.73 -11.13
C ARG A 80 2.17 -3.59 -9.82
N LEU A 81 0.96 -3.06 -9.86
CA LEU A 81 0.09 -2.88 -8.71
C LEU A 81 -1.22 -3.60 -8.95
N ASP A 82 -1.74 -4.23 -7.91
CA ASP A 82 -3.11 -4.71 -7.92
C ASP A 82 -4.07 -3.54 -7.68
N THR A 83 -5.18 -3.60 -8.37
CA THR A 83 -6.27 -2.64 -8.21
C THR A 83 -7.52 -3.34 -7.73
N PHE A 84 -8.36 -2.62 -7.02
CA PHE A 84 -9.61 -3.09 -6.49
C PHE A 84 -10.75 -2.19 -6.96
N PRO A 85 -11.99 -2.70 -7.06
CA PRO A 85 -13.14 -1.85 -7.33
C PRO A 85 -13.22 -0.70 -6.32
N ALA A 86 -13.44 0.51 -6.81
CA ALA A 86 -13.62 1.67 -5.94
C ALA A 86 -14.89 1.51 -5.09
N GLU A 87 -14.78 1.84 -3.82
CA GLU A 87 -15.93 1.83 -2.92
C GLU A 87 -16.95 2.89 -3.33
N LYS A 88 -18.21 2.52 -3.43
CA LYS A 88 -19.30 3.43 -3.82
C LYS A 88 -19.58 4.49 -2.76
N LYS A 89 -19.34 4.17 -1.50
CA LYS A 89 -19.50 5.07 -0.35
C LYS A 89 -18.38 4.82 0.64
N GLN A 90 -17.78 5.88 1.11
CA GLN A 90 -16.73 5.83 2.12
C GLN A 90 -17.11 6.75 3.29
N GLN A 91 -16.69 6.37 4.48
CA GLN A 91 -16.82 7.18 5.68
C GLN A 91 -15.52 7.10 6.47
N VAL A 92 -15.05 8.24 6.92
CA VAL A 92 -13.87 8.35 7.77
C VAL A 92 -14.30 8.58 9.21
N PHE A 93 -13.70 7.83 10.13
CA PHE A 93 -13.89 7.98 11.56
C PHE A 93 -12.59 8.45 12.20
N TYR A 94 -12.65 9.53 12.93
CA TYR A 94 -11.55 10.01 13.76
C TYR A 94 -11.81 9.58 15.20
N ILE A 95 -10.95 8.76 15.75
CA ILE A 95 -11.05 8.23 17.11
C ILE A 95 -9.88 8.76 17.91
N GLY A 96 -10.15 9.60 18.89
CA GLY A 96 -9.13 10.20 19.75
C GLY A 96 -9.17 9.63 21.17
N THR A 97 -8.00 9.42 21.75
CA THR A 97 -7.82 9.05 23.16
C THR A 97 -6.48 9.55 23.68
N ASN A 98 -6.41 9.78 24.98
CA ASN A 98 -5.14 10.05 25.68
C ASN A 98 -4.51 8.78 26.26
N GLN A 99 -5.08 7.63 25.99
CA GLN A 99 -4.62 6.33 26.48
C GLN A 99 -4.28 5.44 25.26
N PRO A 100 -3.00 5.30 24.89
CA PRO A 100 -2.59 4.53 23.72
C PRO A 100 -3.05 3.07 23.72
N ASP A 101 -3.16 2.46 24.90
CA ASP A 101 -3.61 1.06 25.05
C ASP A 101 -5.04 0.86 24.52
N VAL A 102 -5.90 1.87 24.66
CA VAL A 102 -7.27 1.83 24.09
C VAL A 102 -7.24 1.71 22.57
N LEU A 103 -6.30 2.35 21.90
CA LEU A 103 -6.15 2.22 20.44
C LEU A 103 -5.71 0.81 20.05
N THR A 104 -4.86 0.20 20.88
CA THR A 104 -4.47 -1.21 20.70
C THR A 104 -5.67 -2.15 20.83
N GLU A 105 -6.52 -1.93 21.84
CA GLU A 105 -7.76 -2.69 22.04
C GLU A 105 -8.72 -2.51 20.85
N ILE A 106 -8.93 -1.28 20.39
CA ILE A 106 -9.79 -0.98 19.23
C ILE A 106 -9.24 -1.71 17.98
N ARG A 107 -7.94 -1.62 17.73
CA ARG A 107 -7.32 -2.32 16.60
C ARG A 107 -7.54 -3.82 16.68
N ARG A 108 -7.29 -4.43 17.84
CA ARG A 108 -7.49 -5.87 18.05
C ARG A 108 -8.95 -6.27 17.86
N HIS A 109 -9.88 -5.48 18.38
CA HIS A 109 -11.30 -5.71 18.20
C HIS A 109 -11.73 -5.64 16.72
N ILE A 110 -11.28 -4.61 15.99
CA ILE A 110 -11.57 -4.49 14.56
C ILE A 110 -11.04 -5.68 13.77
N LEU A 111 -9.80 -6.06 14.00
CA LEU A 111 -9.16 -7.15 13.26
C LEU A 111 -9.75 -8.52 13.59
N GLY A 112 -10.10 -8.76 14.85
CA GLY A 112 -10.63 -10.04 15.31
C GLY A 112 -12.12 -10.23 15.06
N GLU A 113 -12.92 -9.18 15.21
CA GLU A 113 -14.39 -9.31 15.34
C GLU A 113 -15.16 -8.76 14.11
N PHE A 114 -14.63 -7.79 13.38
CA PHE A 114 -15.38 -7.19 12.28
C PHE A 114 -15.49 -8.15 11.09
N THR A 115 -16.70 -8.28 10.56
CA THR A 115 -16.94 -9.07 9.33
C THR A 115 -16.15 -8.52 8.14
N HIS A 116 -16.13 -7.19 8.01
CA HIS A 116 -15.38 -6.50 6.96
C HIS A 116 -14.30 -5.65 7.60
N LEU A 117 -13.08 -5.74 7.07
CA LEU A 117 -11.99 -4.87 7.50
C LEU A 117 -12.19 -3.47 6.91
N PRO A 118 -11.77 -2.41 7.61
CA PRO A 118 -11.71 -1.09 7.03
C PRO A 118 -10.72 -1.07 5.85
N VAL A 119 -10.97 -0.17 4.90
CA VAL A 119 -10.07 0.06 3.74
C VAL A 119 -8.68 0.48 4.20
N ALA A 120 -8.63 1.34 5.22
CA ALA A 120 -7.38 1.76 5.86
C ALA A 120 -7.62 2.02 7.35
N GLY A 121 -6.56 1.85 8.15
CA GLY A 121 -6.53 2.25 9.54
C GLY A 121 -5.17 2.82 9.86
N GLU A 122 -5.12 4.08 10.24
CA GLU A 122 -3.87 4.81 10.51
C GLU A 122 -3.83 5.30 11.94
N TYR A 123 -2.67 5.21 12.55
CA TYR A 123 -2.39 5.81 13.85
C TYR A 123 -1.62 7.10 13.67
N MET A 124 -2.11 8.16 14.29
CA MET A 124 -1.43 9.45 14.32
C MET A 124 -1.21 9.89 15.76
N HIS A 125 0.04 10.01 16.17
CA HIS A 125 0.39 10.63 17.44
C HIS A 125 0.19 12.14 17.37
N ARG A 126 -0.16 12.77 18.48
CA ARG A 126 -0.34 14.23 18.58
C ARG A 126 0.87 15.01 18.07
N ASP A 127 2.07 14.57 18.40
CA ASP A 127 3.29 15.25 18.00
C ASP A 127 3.46 15.30 16.46
N ILE A 128 2.97 14.29 15.73
CA ILE A 128 3.01 14.30 14.26
C ILE A 128 2.10 15.41 13.72
N TYR A 129 0.94 15.61 14.32
CA TYR A 129 0.05 16.70 13.95
C TYR A 129 0.72 18.07 14.19
N ASP A 130 1.31 18.26 15.36
CA ASP A 130 1.98 19.51 15.73
C ASP A 130 3.20 19.78 14.82
N ILE A 131 3.94 18.74 14.43
CA ILE A 131 5.04 18.83 13.45
C ILE A 131 4.52 19.19 12.06
N ALA A 132 3.44 18.55 11.60
CA ALA A 132 2.84 18.81 10.30
C ALA A 132 2.29 20.24 10.21
N GLU A 133 1.65 20.74 11.27
CA GLU A 133 1.20 22.14 11.36
C GLU A 133 2.37 23.11 11.25
N ARG A 134 3.51 22.80 11.88
CA ARG A 134 4.69 23.67 11.92
C ARG A 134 5.48 23.67 10.62
N TYR A 135 5.70 22.50 10.02
CA TYR A 135 6.63 22.30 8.90
C TYR A 135 5.95 22.00 7.56
N GLY A 136 4.72 21.51 7.58
CA GLY A 136 3.88 21.30 6.38
C GLY A 136 2.81 22.37 6.21
N LYS A 137 3.13 23.60 6.56
CA LYS A 137 2.19 24.70 6.70
C LYS A 137 1.47 25.06 5.41
N ASP A 138 2.14 24.97 4.30
CA ASP A 138 1.60 25.20 2.96
C ASP A 138 0.53 24.14 2.61
N THR A 139 0.81 22.87 2.81
CA THR A 139 -0.15 21.77 2.63
C THR A 139 -1.31 21.88 3.61
N PHE A 140 -1.03 22.15 4.87
CA PHE A 140 -2.04 22.31 5.91
C PHE A 140 -3.01 23.48 5.58
N LEU A 141 -2.47 24.64 5.21
CA LEU A 141 -3.26 25.81 4.81
C LEU A 141 -4.04 25.57 3.51
N MET A 142 -3.48 24.80 2.59
CA MET A 142 -4.15 24.45 1.35
C MET A 142 -5.37 23.58 1.62
N ILE A 143 -5.23 22.56 2.48
CA ILE A 143 -6.35 21.71 2.90
C ILE A 143 -7.41 22.52 3.66
N ASP A 144 -6.99 23.37 4.58
CA ASP A 144 -7.88 24.23 5.39
C ASP A 144 -8.71 25.20 4.50
N LYS A 145 -8.07 25.80 3.48
CA LYS A 145 -8.69 26.81 2.63
C LYS A 145 -9.46 26.27 1.43
N LEU A 146 -9.00 25.17 0.85
CA LEU A 146 -9.50 24.66 -0.43
C LEU A 146 -10.22 23.31 -0.31
N GLY A 147 -10.04 22.61 0.82
CA GLY A 147 -10.47 21.23 0.98
C GLY A 147 -9.58 20.25 0.22
N THR A 148 -9.82 18.96 0.42
CA THR A 148 -9.03 17.89 -0.20
C THR A 148 -9.33 17.69 -1.68
N ASP A 149 -10.52 18.06 -2.15
CA ASP A 149 -10.97 17.83 -3.53
C ASP A 149 -10.21 18.65 -4.59
N LYS A 150 -9.46 19.65 -4.15
CA LYS A 150 -8.69 20.55 -5.02
C LYS A 150 -7.18 20.40 -4.86
N MET A 151 -6.74 19.38 -4.15
CA MET A 151 -5.32 19.09 -4.00
C MET A 151 -4.77 18.55 -5.33
N PRO A 152 -3.71 19.14 -5.88
CA PRO A 152 -2.99 18.50 -6.98
C PRO A 152 -2.27 17.24 -6.44
N PHE A 153 -2.53 16.11 -7.05
CA PHE A 153 -1.79 14.87 -6.82
C PHE A 153 -0.63 14.78 -7.80
#